data_b37790fe8184de84d21a36b8f9f6743f
#
_entry.id   b37790fe8184de84d21a36b8f9f6743f
#
_cell.length_a   1.000
_cell.length_b   1.000
_cell.length_c   1.000
_cell.angle_alpha   90.00
_cell.angle_beta   90.00
_cell.angle_gamma   90.00
#
_symmetry.space_group_name_H-M   'P 1'
#
loop_
_entity.id
_entity.type
_entity.pdbx_description
1 polymer ?
#
loop_
_entity_poly.entity_id
_entity_poly.type
_entity_poly.pdbx_seq_one_letter_code
_entity_poly.pdbx_strand_id
1 'polypeptide(L)'
;YNLALRSIAVVRQQERAAKEIAQVDSLPSKDVRHIGYFDITLPGLDGQEISLSDVANGHVTLLSFTSMDTDWSTAYQSQIASLYETYSPRGLRVYQVSFDTDSYVWKNRVVNQPWHNVRDKDGVYSSLIGLYNISSVPALFLINGDGDIVTRATSFDEVRGLLGRLL
;
A
#
# COMPACT_ATOMS: atom_id res chain seq x y z
N TYR A 1 -7.75 -19.96 0.31
CA TYR A 1 -7.31 -19.70 -0.25
C TYR A 1 -7.15 -19.25 -0.20
N ASN A 2 -7.04 -19.30 0.08
CA ASN A 2 -6.51 -18.74 -0.39
C ASN A 2 -5.75 -18.95 -1.08
N LEU A 3 -5.22 -19.97 -0.49
CA LEU A 3 -4.63 -20.03 -1.59
C LEU A 3 -5.40 -20.41 -2.61
N ALA A 4 -6.47 -21.04 -2.33
CA ALA A 4 -7.12 -21.13 -3.47
C ALA A 4 -7.64 -19.83 -3.79
N LEU A 5 -8.18 -19.16 -2.86
CA LEU A 5 -8.44 -17.90 -3.23
C LEU A 5 -7.25 -17.17 -3.46
N ARG A 6 -6.36 -17.40 -2.58
CA ARG A 6 -5.17 -16.91 -2.84
C ARG A 6 -4.73 -17.48 -4.07
N SER A 7 -5.00 -18.69 -4.34
CA SER A 7 -4.62 -19.12 -5.56
C SER A 7 -5.50 -18.66 -6.62
N ILE A 8 -6.70 -18.27 -6.39
CA ILE A 8 -7.39 -17.66 -7.45
C ILE A 8 -6.97 -16.26 -7.62
N ALA A 9 -6.80 -15.55 -6.59
CA ALA A 9 -6.25 -14.25 -6.72
C ALA A 9 -4.84 -14.33 -7.14
N VAL A 10 -4.11 -15.27 -6.61
CA VAL A 10 -2.76 -15.47 -7.02
C VAL A 10 -2.73 -16.08 -8.38
N VAL A 11 -3.62 -16.91 -8.73
CA VAL A 11 -3.70 -17.43 -10.04
C VAL A 11 -4.15 -16.39 -11.01
N ARG A 12 -5.06 -15.55 -10.68
CA ARG A 12 -5.34 -14.45 -11.53
C ARG A 12 -4.22 -13.48 -11.55
N GLN A 13 -3.60 -13.30 -10.46
CA GLN A 13 -2.42 -12.49 -10.40
C GLN A 13 -1.30 -13.16 -11.14
N GLN A 14 -1.21 -14.44 -11.07
CA GLN A 14 -0.25 -15.18 -11.80
C GLN A 14 -0.62 -15.34 -13.24
N GLU A 15 -1.87 -15.39 -13.57
CA GLU A 15 -2.31 -15.34 -14.93
C GLU A 15 -2.04 -14.01 -15.52
N ARG A 16 -2.28 -12.98 -14.74
CA ARG A 16 -1.91 -11.67 -15.14
C ARG A 16 -0.41 -11.55 -15.21
N ALA A 17 0.27 -12.10 -14.23
CA ALA A 17 1.71 -12.13 -14.23
C ALA A 17 2.26 -12.95 -15.38
N ALA A 18 1.61 -14.02 -15.72
CA ALA A 18 2.04 -14.81 -16.87
C ALA A 18 1.80 -14.06 -18.16
N LYS A 19 0.72 -13.34 -18.27
CA LYS A 19 0.50 -12.48 -19.41
C LYS A 19 1.47 -11.34 -19.42
N GLU A 20 1.72 -10.79 -18.25
CA GLU A 20 2.68 -9.72 -18.11
C GLU A 20 4.08 -10.20 -18.39
N ILE A 21 4.40 -11.41 -17.99
CA ILE A 21 5.67 -12.01 -18.32
C ILE A 21 5.83 -12.17 -19.80
N ALA A 22 4.78 -12.61 -20.46
CA ALA A 22 4.82 -12.72 -21.90
C ALA A 22 5.00 -11.36 -22.56
N GLN A 23 4.41 -10.34 -21.97
CA GLN A 23 4.61 -8.99 -22.46
C GLN A 23 5.99 -8.47 -22.11
N VAL A 24 6.43 -8.78 -20.91
CA VAL A 24 7.74 -8.38 -20.43
C VAL A 24 8.84 -8.98 -21.29
N ASP A 25 8.64 -10.20 -21.75
CA ASP A 25 9.63 -10.82 -22.65
C ASP A 25 9.82 -10.03 -23.91
N SER A 26 8.86 -9.21 -24.29
CA SER A 26 8.97 -8.37 -25.47
C SER A 26 9.43 -6.96 -25.15
N LEU A 27 9.68 -6.65 -23.87
CA LEU A 27 10.08 -5.33 -23.45
C LEU A 27 11.58 -5.30 -23.15
N PRO A 28 12.21 -4.11 -23.25
CA PRO A 28 13.60 -3.99 -22.81
C PRO A 28 13.70 -4.34 -21.33
N SER A 29 14.71 -5.11 -20.99
CA SER A 29 14.88 -5.57 -19.61
C SER A 29 15.08 -4.40 -18.64
N LYS A 30 15.59 -3.28 -19.10
CA LYS A 30 15.80 -2.11 -18.24
C LYS A 30 14.49 -1.53 -17.73
N ASP A 31 13.36 -1.86 -18.36
CA ASP A 31 12.06 -1.37 -17.93
C ASP A 31 11.41 -2.29 -16.91
N VAL A 32 12.05 -3.41 -16.58
CA VAL A 32 11.52 -4.37 -15.63
C VAL A 32 12.03 -4.01 -14.24
N ARG A 33 11.11 -3.83 -13.32
CA ARG A 33 11.44 -3.59 -11.92
C ARG A 33 11.07 -4.80 -11.10
N HIS A 34 11.95 -5.17 -10.18
CA HIS A 34 11.62 -6.19 -9.20
C HIS A 34 10.71 -5.58 -8.14
N ILE A 35 9.59 -6.21 -7.91
CA ILE A 35 8.74 -5.87 -6.77
C ILE A 35 8.35 -7.16 -6.06
N GLY A 36 8.49 -7.16 -4.73
CA GLY A 36 8.15 -8.30 -3.90
C GLY A 36 6.77 -8.14 -3.24
N TYR A 37 5.90 -7.35 -3.84
CA TYR A 37 4.56 -7.09 -3.34
C TYR A 37 3.61 -7.01 -4.53
N PHE A 38 2.29 -7.07 -4.25
CA PHE A 38 1.30 -6.87 -5.30
C PHE A 38 1.14 -5.38 -5.55
N ASP A 39 1.28 -4.96 -6.80
CA ASP A 39 1.10 -3.55 -7.13
C ASP A 39 -0.35 -3.12 -6.95
N ILE A 40 -0.53 -1.86 -6.65
CA ILE A 40 -1.84 -1.26 -6.42
C ILE A 40 -1.90 -0.01 -7.29
N THR A 41 -3.01 0.17 -8.01
CA THR A 41 -3.27 1.40 -8.75
C THR A 41 -4.69 1.82 -8.44
N LEU A 42 -4.83 2.94 -7.73
CA LEU A 42 -6.13 3.44 -7.27
C LEU A 42 -6.15 4.96 -7.37
N PRO A 43 -7.36 5.54 -7.46
CA PRO A 43 -7.46 6.99 -7.57
C PRO A 43 -7.12 7.69 -6.27
N GLY A 44 -6.36 8.76 -6.37
CA GLY A 44 -6.07 9.65 -5.26
C GLY A 44 -7.13 10.71 -5.08
N LEU A 45 -6.79 11.73 -4.28
CA LEU A 45 -7.72 12.78 -3.88
C LEU A 45 -8.27 13.56 -5.08
N ASP A 46 -7.45 13.76 -6.08
CA ASP A 46 -7.82 14.51 -7.29
C ASP A 46 -8.40 13.61 -8.39
N GLY A 47 -8.61 12.35 -8.12
CA GLY A 47 -9.13 11.39 -9.08
C GLY A 47 -8.09 10.77 -9.99
N GLN A 48 -6.85 11.23 -9.95
CA GLN A 48 -5.79 10.63 -10.76
C GLN A 48 -5.27 9.37 -10.08
N GLU A 49 -4.97 8.38 -10.88
CA GLU A 49 -4.47 7.11 -10.36
C GLU A 49 -3.04 7.23 -9.90
N ILE A 50 -2.76 6.62 -8.76
CA ILE A 50 -1.43 6.57 -8.15
C ILE A 50 -1.08 5.11 -7.95
N SER A 51 0.05 4.68 -8.49
CA SER A 51 0.50 3.30 -8.33
C SER A 51 1.48 3.19 -7.18
N LEU A 52 1.30 2.15 -6.36
CA LEU A 52 2.22 1.86 -5.26
C LEU A 52 3.65 1.68 -5.77
N SER A 53 3.81 1.00 -6.90
CA SER A 53 5.13 0.75 -7.45
C SER A 53 5.85 2.04 -7.85
N ASP A 54 5.11 3.06 -8.25
CA ASP A 54 5.73 4.35 -8.56
C ASP A 54 6.17 5.07 -7.30
N VAL A 55 5.36 5.02 -6.25
CA VAL A 55 5.68 5.66 -4.98
C VAL A 55 6.85 4.95 -4.30
N ALA A 56 6.83 3.63 -4.32
CA ALA A 56 7.80 2.82 -3.57
C ALA A 56 9.12 2.61 -4.32
N ASN A 57 9.23 3.04 -5.56
CA ASN A 57 10.40 2.77 -6.37
C ASN A 57 11.65 3.43 -5.77
N GLY A 58 12.54 2.61 -5.24
CA GLY A 58 13.78 3.10 -4.64
C GLY A 58 13.62 3.76 -3.27
N HIS A 59 12.44 3.65 -2.66
CA HIS A 59 12.16 4.30 -1.38
C HIS A 59 11.61 3.31 -0.37
N VAL A 60 12.03 3.47 0.89
CA VAL A 60 11.37 2.77 1.98
C VAL A 60 9.96 3.34 2.08
N THR A 61 8.97 2.46 2.07
CA THR A 61 7.56 2.86 1.95
C THR A 61 6.72 2.16 3.01
N LEU A 62 5.89 2.94 3.67
CA LEU A 62 4.88 2.42 4.59
C LEU A 62 3.58 2.26 3.80
N LEU A 63 3.12 1.03 3.68
CA LEU A 63 1.85 0.71 3.04
C LEU A 63 0.81 0.51 4.11
N SER A 64 -0.18 1.37 4.14
CA SER A 64 -1.23 1.36 5.15
C SER A 64 -2.57 1.05 4.50
N PHE A 65 -3.30 0.08 5.06
CA PHE A 65 -4.69 -0.17 4.71
C PHE A 65 -5.55 0.26 5.88
N THR A 66 -6.52 1.10 5.63
CA THR A 66 -7.29 1.72 6.70
C THR A 66 -8.73 2.02 6.28
N SER A 67 -9.50 2.52 7.24
CA SER A 67 -10.78 3.17 7.00
C SER A 67 -10.80 4.44 7.83
N MET A 68 -11.25 5.53 7.22
CA MET A 68 -11.32 6.81 7.92
C MET A 68 -12.59 6.94 8.75
N ASP A 69 -13.61 6.17 8.42
CA ASP A 69 -14.89 6.24 9.09
C ASP A 69 -14.95 5.23 10.25
N THR A 70 -14.04 5.42 11.21
CA THR A 70 -13.94 4.55 12.39
C THR A 70 -13.52 5.37 13.59
N ASP A 71 -13.81 4.86 14.79
CA ASP A 71 -13.46 5.53 16.03
C ASP A 71 -11.95 5.60 16.26
N TRP A 72 -11.19 4.65 15.71
CA TRP A 72 -9.75 4.59 15.94
C TRP A 72 -8.94 5.37 14.90
N SER A 73 -9.59 5.88 13.85
CA SER A 73 -8.84 6.41 12.72
C SER A 73 -8.01 7.65 13.09
N THR A 74 -8.53 8.53 13.93
CA THR A 74 -7.80 9.75 14.30
C THR A 74 -6.49 9.42 14.99
N ALA A 75 -6.52 8.52 15.97
CA ALA A 75 -5.30 8.12 16.67
C ALA A 75 -4.32 7.41 15.72
N TYR A 76 -4.85 6.56 14.86
CA TYR A 76 -4.03 5.84 13.89
C TYR A 76 -3.35 6.83 12.93
N GLN A 77 -4.11 7.79 12.40
CA GLN A 77 -3.55 8.77 11.48
C GLN A 77 -2.51 9.66 12.15
N SER A 78 -2.68 9.94 13.44
CA SER A 78 -1.66 10.68 14.19
C SER A 78 -0.34 9.93 14.25
N GLN A 79 -0.38 8.62 14.40
CA GLN A 79 0.84 7.81 14.40
C GLN A 79 1.50 7.81 13.02
N ILE A 80 0.72 7.71 11.96
CA ILE A 80 1.26 7.81 10.60
C ILE A 80 1.92 9.18 10.42
N ALA A 81 1.25 10.24 10.86
CA ALA A 81 1.78 11.59 10.73
C ALA A 81 3.11 11.75 11.46
N SER A 82 3.21 11.18 12.66
CA SER A 82 4.45 11.23 13.43
C SER A 82 5.59 10.54 12.69
N LEU A 83 5.33 9.37 12.10
CA LEU A 83 6.34 8.67 11.33
C LEU A 83 6.73 9.46 10.09
N TYR A 84 5.75 10.01 9.40
CA TYR A 84 6.01 10.77 8.18
C TYR A 84 6.86 12.01 8.49
N GLU A 85 6.50 12.74 9.54
CA GLU A 85 7.21 13.94 9.92
C GLU A 85 8.66 13.63 10.27
N THR A 86 8.89 12.53 10.97
CA THR A 86 10.22 12.14 11.39
C THR A 86 11.07 11.60 10.26
N TYR A 87 10.50 10.78 9.40
CA TYR A 87 11.27 9.97 8.46
C TYR A 87 11.13 10.37 7.00
N SER A 88 10.14 11.18 6.62
CA SER A 88 10.04 11.60 5.22
C SER A 88 11.25 12.42 4.78
N PRO A 89 11.85 13.27 5.63
CA PRO A 89 13.09 13.94 5.21
C PRO A 89 14.24 12.99 4.97
N ARG A 90 14.15 11.76 5.49
CA ARG A 90 15.15 10.72 5.30
C ARG A 90 14.78 9.75 4.18
N GLY A 91 13.69 10.00 3.48
CA GLY A 91 13.31 9.24 2.31
C GLY A 91 12.08 8.38 2.45
N LEU A 92 11.43 8.33 3.61
CA LEU A 92 10.22 7.53 3.78
C LEU A 92 9.10 8.05 2.89
N ARG A 93 8.41 7.12 2.25
CA ARG A 93 7.16 7.40 1.55
C ARG A 93 6.02 6.69 2.26
N VAL A 94 4.82 7.23 2.13
CA VAL A 94 3.62 6.59 2.67
C VAL A 94 2.59 6.47 1.57
N TYR A 95 2.07 5.27 1.40
CA TYR A 95 0.99 4.98 0.47
C TYR A 95 -0.15 4.38 1.28
N GLN A 96 -1.25 5.10 1.40
CA GLN A 96 -2.34 4.70 2.26
C GLN A 96 -3.59 4.42 1.46
N VAL A 97 -4.10 3.20 1.61
CA VAL A 97 -5.29 2.73 0.93
C VAL A 97 -6.46 2.76 1.90
N SER A 98 -7.51 3.46 1.54
CA SER A 98 -8.74 3.48 2.31
C SER A 98 -9.78 2.60 1.65
N PHE A 99 -10.46 1.80 2.46
CA PHE A 99 -11.61 1.01 2.02
C PHE A 99 -12.94 1.72 2.27
N ASP A 100 -12.90 3.03 2.53
CA ASP A 100 -14.13 3.80 2.72
C ASP A 100 -14.94 3.84 1.43
N THR A 101 -16.21 3.52 1.52
CA THR A 101 -17.11 3.60 0.37
C THR A 101 -17.66 5.01 0.20
N ASP A 102 -17.65 5.81 1.27
CA ASP A 102 -18.09 7.20 1.22
C ASP A 102 -16.91 8.10 0.86
N SER A 103 -16.87 8.53 -0.41
CA SER A 103 -15.76 9.33 -0.89
C SER A 103 -15.69 10.70 -0.22
N TYR A 104 -16.81 11.23 0.22
CA TYR A 104 -16.86 12.53 0.86
C TYR A 104 -16.20 12.49 2.24
N VAL A 105 -16.54 11.47 3.04
CA VAL A 105 -15.92 11.29 4.35
C VAL A 105 -14.41 11.11 4.17
N TRP A 106 -14.01 10.26 3.24
CA TRP A 106 -12.60 10.02 2.98
C TRP A 106 -11.87 11.30 2.58
N LYS A 107 -12.42 12.03 1.62
CA LYS A 107 -11.77 13.25 1.13
C LYS A 107 -11.56 14.26 2.24
N ASN A 108 -12.56 14.43 3.09
CA ASN A 108 -12.47 15.40 4.17
C ASN A 108 -11.40 15.01 5.19
N ARG A 109 -11.16 13.73 5.37
CA ARG A 109 -10.17 13.26 6.33
C ARG A 109 -8.75 13.33 5.81
N VAL A 110 -8.55 13.18 4.48
CA VAL A 110 -7.20 13.08 3.93
C VAL A 110 -6.72 14.36 3.25
N VAL A 111 -7.56 15.36 3.08
CA VAL A 111 -7.28 16.52 2.26
C VAL A 111 -6.02 17.28 2.69
N ASN A 112 -5.69 17.25 3.98
CA ASN A 112 -4.53 17.96 4.50
C ASN A 112 -3.34 17.04 4.79
N GLN A 113 -3.44 15.77 4.43
CA GLN A 113 -2.34 14.83 4.67
C GLN A 113 -1.32 14.93 3.54
N PRO A 114 -0.02 15.04 3.88
CA PRO A 114 1.00 15.27 2.85
C PRO A 114 1.47 14.03 2.12
N TRP A 115 0.99 12.85 2.49
CA TRP A 115 1.39 11.61 1.84
C TRP A 115 0.33 11.15 0.84
N HIS A 116 0.63 10.06 0.13
CA HIS A 116 -0.26 9.55 -0.90
C HIS A 116 -1.43 8.81 -0.29
N ASN A 117 -2.62 9.28 -0.57
CA ASN A 117 -3.87 8.64 -0.14
C ASN A 117 -4.66 8.22 -1.36
N VAL A 118 -5.08 6.97 -1.39
CA VAL A 118 -5.92 6.43 -2.46
C VAL A 118 -7.12 5.73 -1.83
N ARG A 119 -8.17 5.56 -2.61
CA ARG A 119 -9.39 4.94 -2.10
C ARG A 119 -9.82 3.81 -3.03
N ASP A 120 -10.13 2.68 -2.42
CA ASP A 120 -10.72 1.55 -3.12
C ASP A 120 -12.22 1.57 -2.86
N LYS A 121 -12.98 1.94 -3.87
CA LYS A 121 -14.43 2.08 -3.76
C LYS A 121 -15.13 0.76 -3.50
N ASP A 122 -14.47 -0.36 -3.78
CA ASP A 122 -15.04 -1.69 -3.55
C ASP A 122 -15.10 -2.04 -2.06
N GLY A 123 -14.40 -1.29 -1.22
CA GLY A 123 -14.48 -1.46 0.22
C GLY A 123 -14.17 -2.87 0.66
N VAL A 124 -15.08 -3.48 1.41
CA VAL A 124 -14.90 -4.83 1.93
C VAL A 124 -14.89 -5.90 0.83
N TYR A 125 -15.26 -5.53 -0.38
CA TYR A 125 -15.24 -6.45 -1.53
C TYR A 125 -13.99 -6.27 -2.39
N SER A 126 -13.04 -5.48 -1.92
CA SER A 126 -11.81 -5.25 -2.67
C SER A 126 -10.99 -6.52 -2.82
N SER A 127 -10.44 -6.72 -4.02
CA SER A 127 -9.54 -7.84 -4.27
C SER A 127 -8.25 -7.73 -3.46
N LEU A 128 -7.90 -6.53 -3.02
CA LEU A 128 -6.69 -6.31 -2.21
C LEU A 128 -6.76 -7.02 -0.87
N ILE A 129 -7.97 -7.20 -0.34
CA ILE A 129 -8.16 -7.90 0.93
C ILE A 129 -7.64 -9.33 0.82
N GLY A 130 -7.96 -10.02 -0.26
CA GLY A 130 -7.44 -11.37 -0.48
C GLY A 130 -5.97 -11.38 -0.85
N LEU A 131 -5.54 -10.45 -1.70
CA LEU A 131 -4.15 -10.40 -2.15
C LEU A 131 -3.18 -10.16 -0.98
N TYR A 132 -3.54 -9.28 -0.08
CA TYR A 132 -2.69 -8.93 1.07
C TYR A 132 -3.08 -9.68 2.33
N ASN A 133 -4.05 -10.59 2.25
CA ASN A 133 -4.51 -11.39 3.38
C ASN A 133 -4.88 -10.51 4.57
N ILE A 134 -5.73 -9.52 4.30
CA ILE A 134 -6.15 -8.55 5.31
C ILE A 134 -7.37 -9.11 6.03
N SER A 135 -7.22 -9.42 7.32
CA SER A 135 -8.35 -9.91 8.12
C SER A 135 -9.08 -8.77 8.79
N SER A 136 -8.40 -7.65 9.01
CA SER A 136 -9.01 -6.47 9.62
C SER A 136 -8.15 -5.27 9.30
N VAL A 137 -8.74 -4.08 9.33
CA VAL A 137 -8.00 -2.84 9.24
C VAL A 137 -7.90 -2.22 10.63
N PRO A 138 -6.82 -1.50 10.94
CA PRO A 138 -5.73 -1.14 10.04
C PRO A 138 -4.74 -2.28 9.84
N ALA A 139 -4.10 -2.29 8.69
CA ALA A 139 -3.00 -3.21 8.40
C ALA A 139 -1.83 -2.41 7.87
N LEU A 140 -0.64 -2.73 8.36
CA LEU A 140 0.57 -1.99 8.01
C LEU A 140 1.60 -2.94 7.43
N PHE A 141 2.20 -2.51 6.33
CA PHE A 141 3.32 -3.24 5.72
C PHE A 141 4.45 -2.25 5.51
N LEU A 142 5.67 -2.72 5.68
CA LEU A 142 6.86 -1.91 5.41
C LEU A 142 7.59 -2.51 4.23
N ILE A 143 7.85 -1.68 3.22
CA ILE A 143 8.53 -2.07 1.99
C ILE A 143 9.88 -1.37 1.98
N ASN A 144 10.95 -2.12 1.72
CA ASN A 144 12.29 -1.52 1.67
C ASN A 144 12.57 -0.91 0.29
N GLY A 145 13.70 -0.26 0.17
CA GLY A 145 14.10 0.40 -1.08
C GLY A 145 14.34 -0.56 -2.25
N ASP A 146 14.53 -1.83 -1.95
CA ASP A 146 14.71 -2.85 -2.99
C ASP A 146 13.39 -3.43 -3.48
N GLY A 147 12.28 -3.01 -2.91
CA GLY A 147 10.96 -3.47 -3.35
C GLY A 147 10.47 -4.73 -2.66
N ASP A 148 11.04 -5.08 -1.51
CA ASP A 148 10.61 -6.25 -0.75
C ASP A 148 9.83 -5.84 0.48
N ILE A 149 8.81 -6.64 0.83
CA ILE A 149 8.10 -6.45 2.08
C ILE A 149 9.00 -6.91 3.22
N VAL A 150 9.36 -5.99 4.10
CA VAL A 150 10.21 -6.29 5.25
C VAL A 150 9.40 -6.92 6.36
N THR A 151 8.21 -6.39 6.60
CA THR A 151 7.34 -6.90 7.66
C THR A 151 5.89 -6.51 7.41
N ARG A 152 5.00 -7.32 7.94
CA ARG A 152 3.64 -6.94 8.22
C ARG A 152 3.64 -6.52 9.69
N ALA A 153 3.59 -5.23 9.93
CA ALA A 153 3.81 -4.71 11.27
C ALA A 153 2.61 -4.95 12.18
N THR A 154 2.89 -5.28 13.43
CA THR A 154 1.86 -5.45 14.45
C THR A 154 1.77 -4.23 15.37
N SER A 155 2.72 -3.31 15.26
CA SER A 155 2.70 -2.09 16.07
C SER A 155 3.51 -1.00 15.38
N PHE A 156 3.27 0.24 15.80
CA PHE A 156 4.07 1.37 15.31
C PHE A 156 5.47 1.35 15.89
N ASP A 157 5.66 0.76 17.07
CA ASP A 157 7.00 0.64 17.65
C ASP A 157 7.88 -0.25 16.79
N GLU A 158 7.32 -1.33 16.28
CA GLU A 158 8.04 -2.21 15.35
C GLU A 158 8.47 -1.42 14.11
N VAL A 159 7.57 -0.62 13.57
CA VAL A 159 7.87 0.19 12.39
C VAL A 159 8.99 1.19 12.70
N ARG A 160 8.89 1.87 13.83
CA ARG A 160 9.92 2.84 14.23
C ARG A 160 11.30 2.20 14.34
N GLY A 161 11.35 1.02 14.97
CA GLY A 161 12.60 0.31 15.11
C GLY A 161 13.22 -0.06 13.77
N LEU A 162 12.38 -0.52 12.84
CA LEU A 162 12.86 -0.87 11.51
C LEU A 162 13.26 0.35 10.70
N LEU A 163 12.51 1.43 10.78
CA LEU A 163 12.84 2.66 10.06
C LEU A 163 14.18 3.22 10.52
N GLY A 164 14.46 3.13 11.82
CA GLY A 164 15.74 3.58 12.33
C GLY A 164 16.92 2.81 11.75
N ARG A 165 16.69 1.57 11.32
CA ARG A 165 17.74 0.76 10.69
C ARG A 165 17.77 0.88 9.18
N LEU A 166 16.64 1.14 8.55
CA LEU A 166 16.55 1.21 7.09
C LEU A 166 16.87 2.60 6.54
N LEU A 167 16.74 3.60 7.35
CA LEU A 167 16.96 5.01 6.97
C LEU A 167 18.05 5.70 7.85
#